data_5f0ddc0ccaaa6c1dbcf1412c222542ff
#
_entry.id   5f0ddc0ccaaa6c1dbcf1412c222542ff
#
_cell.length_a   1.000
_cell.length_b   1.000
_cell.length_c   1.000
_cell.angle_alpha   90.00
_cell.angle_beta   90.00
_cell.angle_gamma   90.00
#
_symmetry.space_group_name_H-M   'P 1'
#
loop_
_entity.id
_entity.type
_entity.pdbx_description
1 polymer ?
#
loop_
_entity_poly.entity_id
_entity_poly.type
_entity_poly.pdbx_seq_one_letter_code
_entity_poly.pdbx_strand_id
1 'polypeptide(L)'
;MSSTETLQIKNYIGLTGDKPIRFIASDVDGTLVNDAKAIPNEAIEAIRAARESGIRVAIASGRAWNEMNDVIEKLPCLRYFMCTNGAYVMDKDEKRTLFHVTFDKEQALYLLRKLLTYGVYVEAYVKDKIFGMYPPSRCITPERLSICASERKSPNTEVSVELMDNHLPSLMNHPQLGVHEGHLPGETHDHYALAEGDAAAHTKMSECEVEQSNFFFRPNIRPFILATRTMVPDLLAHMEALDEGPEKMQIFYGDEPMRQRILQDLRDEYQGMSHDGTGRERFYDVLLSSEGNLEFVLPHTTKGTAVEALANHWKFNPDEVMTLGDSENDLSMLRFAGASVAMGNGKPNIKEAARYVTTDNNHHGVAKAIYSAIAYNNELLKKQ
;
A
#
# COMPACT_ATOMS: atom_id res chain seq x y z
N MET A 1 23.45 8.76 23.15
CA MET A 1 22.65 8.10 24.20
C MET A 1 23.43 6.93 24.71
N SER A 2 23.55 6.81 26.05
CA SER A 2 24.41 5.80 26.64
C SER A 2 23.77 4.41 26.57
N SER A 3 24.59 3.38 26.52
CA SER A 3 24.22 1.95 26.53
C SER A 3 23.25 1.53 27.66
N THR A 4 22.95 2.42 28.58
CA THR A 4 22.05 2.20 29.74
C THR A 4 20.57 2.47 29.39
N GLU A 5 20.25 3.35 28.46
CA GLU A 5 18.85 3.63 28.06
C GLU A 5 18.29 2.54 27.13
N THR A 6 19.12 1.98 26.26
CA THR A 6 18.73 0.85 25.38
C THR A 6 18.38 -0.42 26.19
N LEU A 7 18.88 -0.53 27.42
CA LEU A 7 18.62 -1.66 28.32
C LEU A 7 17.24 -1.64 29.00
N GLN A 8 16.55 -0.48 29.04
CA GLN A 8 15.23 -0.37 29.67
C GLN A 8 14.06 -0.77 28.77
N ILE A 9 14.26 -0.94 27.45
CA ILE A 9 13.24 -1.40 26.52
C ILE A 9 13.09 -2.94 26.52
N LYS A 10 13.63 -3.64 27.49
CA LYS A 10 13.61 -5.11 27.55
C LYS A 10 12.24 -5.65 27.95
N ASN A 11 11.73 -6.59 27.11
CA ASN A 11 10.58 -7.49 27.37
C ASN A 11 9.23 -6.84 27.61
N TYR A 12 8.69 -6.13 26.61
CA TYR A 12 7.32 -5.63 26.69
C TYR A 12 6.27 -6.60 26.13
N ILE A 13 6.69 -7.55 25.29
CA ILE A 13 5.82 -8.58 24.73
C ILE A 13 6.41 -9.92 25.15
N GLY A 14 5.69 -10.69 25.95
CA GLY A 14 6.10 -12.02 26.39
C GLY A 14 5.94 -13.04 25.25
N LEU A 15 6.82 -12.99 24.24
CA LEU A 15 6.79 -13.95 23.14
C LEU A 15 6.98 -15.37 23.65
N THR A 16 6.18 -16.29 23.09
CA THR A 16 6.17 -17.70 23.45
C THR A 16 6.33 -18.56 22.21
N GLY A 17 6.91 -19.73 22.35
CA GLY A 17 7.16 -20.70 21.26
C GLY A 17 8.55 -21.31 21.34
N ASP A 18 8.91 -22.05 20.29
CA ASP A 18 10.19 -22.76 20.15
C ASP A 18 10.96 -22.39 18.88
N LYS A 19 10.39 -21.51 18.05
CA LYS A 19 11.00 -21.03 16.80
C LYS A 19 11.48 -19.59 16.94
N PRO A 20 12.68 -19.26 16.44
CA PRO A 20 13.16 -17.88 16.42
C PRO A 20 12.40 -17.02 15.42
N ILE A 21 12.20 -15.75 15.73
CA ILE A 21 11.69 -14.78 14.77
C ILE A 21 12.80 -14.45 13.77
N ARG A 22 12.54 -14.72 12.48
CA ARG A 22 13.49 -14.53 11.38
C ARG A 22 13.06 -13.45 10.39
N PHE A 23 11.77 -13.11 10.42
CA PHE A 23 11.19 -12.09 9.56
C PHE A 23 10.21 -11.22 10.34
N ILE A 24 10.31 -9.91 10.18
CA ILE A 24 9.40 -8.91 10.74
C ILE A 24 8.83 -8.09 9.59
N ALA A 25 7.49 -8.01 9.47
CA ALA A 25 6.81 -7.11 8.57
C ALA A 25 6.03 -6.05 9.38
N SER A 26 6.26 -4.78 9.09
CA SER A 26 5.60 -3.66 9.77
C SER A 26 4.76 -2.85 8.78
N ASP A 27 3.54 -2.52 9.17
CA ASP A 27 2.79 -1.46 8.55
C ASP A 27 3.45 -0.09 8.80
N VAL A 28 3.03 0.93 8.05
CA VAL A 28 3.55 2.30 8.11
C VAL A 28 2.61 3.24 8.87
N ASP A 29 1.42 3.47 8.33
CA ASP A 29 0.53 4.54 8.80
C ASP A 29 -0.27 4.11 10.03
N GLY A 30 -0.01 4.73 11.19
CA GLY A 30 -0.58 4.33 12.47
C GLY A 30 0.24 3.24 13.19
N THR A 31 1.27 2.71 12.55
CA THR A 31 2.16 1.68 13.09
C THR A 31 3.59 2.21 13.22
N LEU A 32 4.33 2.31 12.12
CA LEU A 32 5.73 2.75 12.10
C LEU A 32 5.86 4.26 12.30
N VAL A 33 4.98 5.04 11.68
CA VAL A 33 4.93 6.50 11.82
C VAL A 33 3.99 6.91 12.93
N ASN A 34 4.38 7.94 13.68
CA ASN A 34 3.58 8.53 14.74
C ASN A 34 2.54 9.52 14.19
N ASP A 35 1.73 10.12 15.06
CA ASP A 35 0.69 11.08 14.66
C ASP A 35 1.25 12.38 14.05
N ALA A 36 2.52 12.71 14.35
CA ALA A 36 3.25 13.80 13.71
C ALA A 36 3.80 13.44 12.32
N LYS A 37 3.44 12.25 11.78
CA LYS A 37 3.92 11.73 10.50
C LYS A 37 5.45 11.57 10.44
N ALA A 38 6.06 11.30 11.57
CA ALA A 38 7.49 11.04 11.68
C ALA A 38 7.77 9.59 12.12
N ILE A 39 8.86 9.00 11.65
CA ILE A 39 9.38 7.72 12.16
C ILE A 39 10.21 8.01 13.41
N PRO A 40 9.85 7.50 14.59
CA PRO A 40 10.63 7.69 15.81
C PRO A 40 12.05 7.12 15.69
N ASN A 41 13.03 7.80 16.25
CA ASN A 41 14.42 7.32 16.25
C ASN A 41 14.55 5.93 16.87
N GLU A 42 13.77 5.64 17.90
CA GLU A 42 13.73 4.34 18.57
C GLU A 42 13.29 3.21 17.62
N ALA A 43 12.36 3.49 16.70
CA ALA A 43 11.96 2.53 15.67
C ALA A 43 13.09 2.31 14.65
N ILE A 44 13.77 3.39 14.23
CA ILE A 44 14.93 3.31 13.33
C ILE A 44 16.03 2.46 13.93
N GLU A 45 16.37 2.70 15.20
CA GLU A 45 17.41 1.95 15.93
C GLU A 45 17.01 0.48 16.13
N ALA A 46 15.76 0.20 16.47
CA ALA A 46 15.25 -1.16 16.63
C ALA A 46 15.29 -1.95 15.30
N ILE A 47 14.88 -1.34 14.19
CA ILE A 47 14.97 -1.96 12.85
C ILE A 47 16.41 -2.27 12.49
N ARG A 48 17.35 -1.36 12.77
CA ARG A 48 18.77 -1.60 12.55
C ARG A 48 19.28 -2.77 13.39
N ALA A 49 18.97 -2.78 14.69
CA ALA A 49 19.36 -3.86 15.61
C ALA A 49 18.78 -5.22 15.21
N ALA A 50 17.53 -5.27 14.73
CA ALA A 50 16.93 -6.50 14.19
C ALA A 50 17.74 -7.05 13.02
N ARG A 51 18.09 -6.20 12.06
CA ARG A 51 18.91 -6.60 10.90
C ARG A 51 20.30 -7.06 11.28
N GLU A 52 20.95 -6.37 12.20
CA GLU A 52 22.27 -6.76 12.75
C GLU A 52 22.20 -8.11 13.49
N SER A 53 21.03 -8.43 14.07
CA SER A 53 20.75 -9.74 14.69
C SER A 53 20.35 -10.82 13.68
N GLY A 54 20.39 -10.54 12.37
CA GLY A 54 20.04 -11.47 11.30
C GLY A 54 18.54 -11.62 11.03
N ILE A 55 17.69 -10.79 11.63
CA ILE A 55 16.25 -10.76 11.35
C ILE A 55 16.01 -9.91 10.09
N ARG A 56 15.29 -10.46 9.11
CA ARG A 56 14.84 -9.70 7.95
C ARG A 56 13.70 -8.78 8.36
N VAL A 57 13.75 -7.53 7.90
CA VAL A 57 12.67 -6.56 8.14
C VAL A 57 12.16 -6.04 6.81
N ALA A 58 10.84 -6.01 6.65
CA ALA A 58 10.15 -5.44 5.50
C ALA A 58 9.03 -4.50 5.95
N ILE A 59 8.65 -3.59 5.06
CA ILE A 59 7.49 -2.72 5.22
C ILE A 59 6.33 -3.31 4.40
N ALA A 60 5.10 -3.23 4.94
CA ALA A 60 3.86 -3.63 4.29
C ALA A 60 2.86 -2.48 4.34
N SER A 61 2.62 -1.81 3.22
CA SER A 61 1.80 -0.59 3.17
C SER A 61 0.76 -0.61 2.05
N GLY A 62 -0.32 0.15 2.25
CA GLY A 62 -1.27 0.50 1.19
C GLY A 62 -0.76 1.57 0.24
N ARG A 63 0.34 2.25 0.59
CA ARG A 63 0.98 3.27 -0.23
C ARG A 63 1.60 2.65 -1.49
N ALA A 64 1.60 3.41 -2.59
CA ALA A 64 2.39 3.06 -3.77
C ALA A 64 3.88 3.28 -3.54
N TRP A 65 4.72 2.74 -4.43
CA TRP A 65 6.18 2.87 -4.32
C TRP A 65 6.65 4.32 -4.26
N ASN A 66 6.12 5.19 -5.12
CA ASN A 66 6.46 6.61 -5.15
C ASN A 66 6.00 7.41 -3.91
N GLU A 67 5.11 6.83 -3.09
CA GLU A 67 4.67 7.39 -1.82
C GLU A 67 5.52 6.95 -0.63
N MET A 68 6.54 6.11 -0.86
CA MET A 68 7.41 5.56 0.19
C MET A 68 8.72 6.33 0.39
N ASN A 69 8.96 7.41 -0.35
CA ASN A 69 10.22 8.15 -0.32
C ASN A 69 10.61 8.62 1.09
N ASP A 70 9.65 9.12 1.87
CA ASP A 70 9.86 9.56 3.26
C ASP A 70 10.34 8.40 4.17
N VAL A 71 9.81 7.19 3.97
CA VAL A 71 10.21 5.98 4.70
C VAL A 71 11.59 5.50 4.23
N ILE A 72 11.81 5.48 2.91
CA ILE A 72 13.07 5.02 2.31
C ILE A 72 14.24 5.89 2.74
N GLU A 73 14.06 7.22 2.75
CA GLU A 73 15.09 8.17 3.18
C GLU A 73 15.45 8.03 4.66
N LYS A 74 14.45 7.79 5.52
CA LYS A 74 14.65 7.62 6.97
C LYS A 74 15.19 6.25 7.35
N LEU A 75 14.89 5.23 6.55
CA LEU A 75 15.29 3.84 6.78
C LEU A 75 16.11 3.29 5.59
N PRO A 76 17.28 3.88 5.29
CA PRO A 76 18.12 3.43 4.17
C PRO A 76 18.57 1.98 4.33
N CYS A 77 18.57 1.48 5.56
CA CYS A 77 18.90 0.09 5.86
C CYS A 77 17.82 -0.92 5.46
N LEU A 78 16.57 -0.52 5.21
CA LEU A 78 15.53 -1.44 4.74
C LEU A 78 15.73 -1.80 3.27
N ARG A 79 15.49 -3.06 2.97
CA ARG A 79 15.64 -3.63 1.64
C ARG A 79 14.30 -3.95 0.98
N TYR A 80 13.33 -4.49 1.72
CA TYR A 80 12.11 -5.06 1.19
C TYR A 80 10.89 -4.20 1.51
N PHE A 81 10.10 -3.89 0.48
CA PHE A 81 8.90 -3.08 0.59
C PHE A 81 7.76 -3.78 -0.14
N MET A 82 6.67 -4.00 0.57
CA MET A 82 5.39 -4.48 0.06
C MET A 82 4.46 -3.27 -0.02
N CYS A 83 4.23 -2.79 -1.23
CA CYS A 83 3.43 -1.61 -1.54
C CYS A 83 2.05 -2.00 -2.07
N THR A 84 1.14 -1.04 -2.17
CA THR A 84 -0.19 -1.19 -2.78
C THR A 84 -0.95 -2.38 -2.19
N ASN A 85 -0.97 -2.49 -0.84
CA ASN A 85 -1.54 -3.62 -0.10
C ASN A 85 -0.98 -4.98 -0.50
N GLY A 86 0.26 -5.04 -0.97
CA GLY A 86 0.94 -6.28 -1.35
C GLY A 86 0.91 -6.61 -2.84
N ALA A 87 0.29 -5.78 -3.68
CA ALA A 87 0.28 -5.97 -5.13
C ALA A 87 1.65 -5.74 -5.76
N TYR A 88 2.51 -4.95 -5.12
CA TYR A 88 3.83 -4.61 -5.62
C TYR A 88 4.88 -4.81 -4.53
N VAL A 89 5.81 -5.75 -4.75
CA VAL A 89 6.88 -6.08 -3.79
C VAL A 89 8.24 -5.79 -4.41
N MET A 90 8.98 -4.90 -3.76
CA MET A 90 10.25 -4.36 -4.23
C MET A 90 11.42 -4.79 -3.34
N ASP A 91 12.49 -5.25 -3.97
CA ASP A 91 13.83 -5.32 -3.40
C ASP A 91 14.59 -4.05 -3.78
N LYS A 92 14.65 -3.08 -2.86
CA LYS A 92 15.24 -1.76 -3.11
C LYS A 92 16.75 -1.84 -3.42
N ASP A 93 17.47 -2.72 -2.75
CA ASP A 93 18.94 -2.79 -2.86
C ASP A 93 19.35 -3.38 -4.21
N GLU A 94 18.62 -4.40 -4.69
CA GLU A 94 18.82 -4.99 -6.03
C GLU A 94 18.08 -4.20 -7.12
N LYS A 95 17.30 -3.19 -6.76
CA LYS A 95 16.41 -2.45 -7.67
C LYS A 95 15.53 -3.41 -8.49
N ARG A 96 14.95 -4.40 -7.84
CA ARG A 96 14.25 -5.51 -8.49
C ARG A 96 12.84 -5.63 -7.94
N THR A 97 11.85 -5.72 -8.83
CA THR A 97 10.49 -6.15 -8.49
C THR A 97 10.51 -7.64 -8.21
N LEU A 98 10.13 -8.03 -6.99
CA LEU A 98 10.03 -9.43 -6.60
C LEU A 98 8.68 -10.03 -6.96
N PHE A 99 7.65 -9.19 -6.93
CA PHE A 99 6.28 -9.60 -7.14
C PHE A 99 5.45 -8.42 -7.62
N HIS A 100 4.59 -8.63 -8.63
CA HIS A 100 3.73 -7.60 -9.19
C HIS A 100 2.44 -8.23 -9.70
N VAL A 101 1.31 -7.77 -9.19
CA VAL A 101 -0.02 -8.24 -9.58
C VAL A 101 -0.87 -7.05 -9.99
N THR A 102 -1.50 -7.16 -11.15
CA THR A 102 -2.36 -6.11 -11.72
C THR A 102 -3.72 -6.66 -12.09
N PHE A 103 -4.70 -5.80 -12.17
CA PHE A 103 -5.97 -6.12 -12.81
C PHE A 103 -5.74 -6.54 -14.25
N ASP A 104 -6.54 -7.48 -14.73
CA ASP A 104 -6.72 -7.65 -16.17
C ASP A 104 -7.19 -6.33 -16.77
N LYS A 105 -6.66 -5.98 -17.95
CA LYS A 105 -6.91 -4.68 -18.58
C LYS A 105 -8.40 -4.44 -18.89
N GLU A 106 -9.11 -5.45 -19.39
CA GLU A 106 -10.52 -5.29 -19.72
C GLU A 106 -11.37 -5.14 -18.46
N GLN A 107 -11.05 -5.90 -17.41
CA GLN A 107 -11.69 -5.79 -16.09
C GLN A 107 -11.44 -4.41 -15.47
N ALA A 108 -10.20 -3.92 -15.56
CA ALA A 108 -9.84 -2.59 -15.08
C ALA A 108 -10.61 -1.49 -15.78
N LEU A 109 -10.66 -1.53 -17.10
CA LEU A 109 -11.41 -0.55 -17.91
C LEU A 109 -12.93 -0.60 -17.63
N TYR A 110 -13.47 -1.79 -17.44
CA TYR A 110 -14.87 -1.94 -17.04
C TYR A 110 -15.14 -1.27 -15.68
N LEU A 111 -14.33 -1.58 -14.66
CA LEU A 111 -14.47 -0.99 -13.34
C LEU A 111 -14.28 0.53 -13.39
N LEU A 112 -13.24 1.00 -14.11
CA LEU A 112 -12.97 2.42 -14.25
C LEU A 112 -14.15 3.18 -14.89
N ARG A 113 -14.74 2.66 -16.00
CA ARG A 113 -15.94 3.25 -16.61
C ARG A 113 -17.06 3.40 -15.59
N LYS A 114 -17.29 2.37 -14.78
CA LYS A 114 -18.31 2.41 -13.72
C LYS A 114 -17.97 3.47 -12.66
N LEU A 115 -16.76 3.51 -12.15
CA LEU A 115 -16.35 4.48 -11.13
C LEU A 115 -16.50 5.93 -11.60
N LEU A 116 -16.21 6.19 -12.87
CA LEU A 116 -16.37 7.51 -13.47
C LEU A 116 -17.85 7.98 -13.53
N THR A 117 -18.82 7.07 -13.56
CA THR A 117 -20.25 7.44 -13.54
C THR A 117 -20.69 8.10 -12.24
N TYR A 118 -19.96 7.89 -11.15
CA TYR A 118 -20.30 8.50 -9.86
C TYR A 118 -19.92 9.98 -9.76
N GLY A 119 -19.18 10.52 -10.74
CA GLY A 119 -18.75 11.92 -10.73
C GLY A 119 -17.82 12.25 -9.57
N VAL A 120 -17.00 11.29 -9.15
CA VAL A 120 -16.00 11.41 -8.07
C VAL A 120 -14.59 11.50 -8.65
N TYR A 121 -13.64 11.91 -7.81
CA TYR A 121 -12.23 11.83 -8.15
C TYR A 121 -11.78 10.37 -8.15
N VAL A 122 -11.08 9.95 -9.20
CA VAL A 122 -10.63 8.57 -9.41
C VAL A 122 -9.12 8.54 -9.60
N GLU A 123 -8.46 7.58 -8.99
CA GLU A 123 -7.05 7.25 -9.17
C GLU A 123 -6.87 5.82 -9.67
N ALA A 124 -5.84 5.61 -10.50
CA ALA A 124 -5.34 4.31 -10.91
C ALA A 124 -3.84 4.21 -10.58
N TYR A 125 -3.46 3.14 -9.91
CA TYR A 125 -2.08 2.87 -9.45
C TYR A 125 -1.41 1.92 -10.43
N VAL A 126 -0.34 2.37 -11.08
CA VAL A 126 0.38 1.59 -12.09
C VAL A 126 1.87 1.70 -11.81
N LYS A 127 2.47 0.62 -11.30
CA LYS A 127 3.90 0.55 -10.91
C LYS A 127 4.28 1.65 -9.89
N ASP A 128 5.16 2.53 -10.30
CA ASP A 128 5.65 3.66 -9.52
C ASP A 128 4.84 4.95 -9.73
N LYS A 129 3.72 4.88 -10.46
CA LYS A 129 2.90 6.05 -10.81
C LYS A 129 1.47 5.90 -10.33
N ILE A 130 0.88 7.05 -9.99
CA ILE A 130 -0.53 7.16 -9.68
C ILE A 130 -1.12 8.17 -10.66
N PHE A 131 -2.03 7.72 -11.50
CA PHE A 131 -2.75 8.57 -12.41
C PHE A 131 -4.09 8.96 -11.80
N GLY A 132 -4.41 10.25 -11.82
CA GLY A 132 -5.65 10.76 -11.26
C GLY A 132 -6.43 11.60 -12.26
N MET A 133 -7.77 11.55 -12.18
CA MET A 133 -8.65 12.39 -12.97
C MET A 133 -9.74 13.00 -12.10
N TYR A 134 -9.93 14.32 -12.25
CA TYR A 134 -11.08 14.99 -11.67
C TYR A 134 -12.34 14.73 -12.49
N PRO A 135 -13.51 14.70 -11.82
CA PRO A 135 -14.76 14.64 -12.57
C PRO A 135 -14.88 15.81 -13.55
N PRO A 136 -15.48 15.63 -14.73
CA PRO A 136 -15.56 16.65 -15.78
C PRO A 136 -16.17 17.99 -15.33
N SER A 137 -17.10 17.96 -14.38
CA SER A 137 -17.71 19.17 -13.77
C SER A 137 -16.76 19.94 -12.83
N ARG A 138 -15.56 19.42 -12.59
CA ARG A 138 -14.57 19.93 -11.62
C ARG A 138 -13.17 20.07 -12.24
N CYS A 139 -13.10 20.37 -13.55
CA CYS A 139 -11.82 20.54 -14.24
C CYS A 139 -10.94 21.61 -13.60
N ILE A 140 -9.69 21.24 -13.33
CA ILE A 140 -8.66 22.17 -12.87
C ILE A 140 -8.17 23.01 -14.06
N THR A 141 -7.89 24.29 -13.83
CA THR A 141 -7.31 25.15 -14.86
C THR A 141 -5.91 24.69 -15.26
N PRO A 142 -5.48 24.94 -16.53
CA PRO A 142 -4.13 24.61 -17.01
C PRO A 142 -3.00 25.14 -16.12
N GLU A 143 -3.18 26.30 -15.47
CA GLU A 143 -2.23 26.90 -14.54
C GLU A 143 -2.01 26.03 -13.30
N ARG A 144 -3.04 25.38 -12.75
CA ARG A 144 -2.92 24.46 -11.61
C ARG A 144 -2.29 23.12 -12.04
N LEU A 145 -2.51 22.68 -13.26
CA LEU A 145 -1.82 21.51 -13.83
C LEU A 145 -0.31 21.79 -14.04
N SER A 146 0.05 23.01 -14.46
CA SER A 146 1.45 23.40 -14.63
C SER A 146 2.22 23.48 -13.32
N ILE A 147 1.59 23.91 -12.22
CA ILE A 147 2.18 23.89 -10.87
C ILE A 147 2.48 22.44 -10.45
N CYS A 148 1.57 21.50 -10.71
CA CYS A 148 1.80 20.07 -10.45
C CYS A 148 2.96 19.50 -11.27
N ALA A 149 3.22 19.98 -12.48
CA ALA A 149 4.31 19.52 -13.33
C ALA A 149 5.67 20.11 -12.93
N SER A 150 5.71 21.36 -12.44
CA SER A 150 6.96 22.05 -12.07
C SER A 150 7.55 21.62 -10.73
N GLU A 151 6.74 21.05 -9.83
CA GLU A 151 7.16 20.60 -8.50
C GLU A 151 7.70 19.15 -8.47
N ARG A 152 7.71 18.45 -9.61
CA ARG A 152 8.19 17.06 -9.68
C ARG A 152 9.71 17.00 -9.65
N LYS A 153 10.25 16.68 -8.50
CA LYS A 153 11.55 16.03 -8.35
C LYS A 153 11.32 14.57 -7.97
N SER A 154 11.00 13.74 -8.95
CA SER A 154 11.09 12.29 -8.76
C SER A 154 12.57 11.88 -8.95
N PRO A 155 13.18 11.14 -8.03
CA PRO A 155 14.46 10.55 -8.33
C PRO A 155 14.25 9.49 -9.42
N ASN A 156 14.82 9.69 -10.60
CA ASN A 156 14.93 8.70 -11.65
C ASN A 156 15.71 7.49 -11.11
N THR A 157 15.00 6.47 -10.70
CA THR A 157 15.61 5.20 -10.33
C THR A 157 15.23 4.20 -11.41
N GLU A 158 16.20 3.85 -12.27
CA GLU A 158 16.08 2.70 -13.15
C GLU A 158 15.99 1.42 -12.29
N VAL A 159 14.92 0.69 -12.46
CA VAL A 159 14.66 -0.55 -11.71
C VAL A 159 14.62 -1.70 -12.70
N SER A 160 15.49 -2.70 -12.51
CA SER A 160 15.44 -3.95 -13.28
C SER A 160 14.32 -4.85 -12.75
N VAL A 161 13.56 -5.46 -13.64
CA VAL A 161 12.52 -6.43 -13.31
C VAL A 161 13.07 -7.84 -13.58
N GLU A 162 13.25 -8.62 -12.55
CA GLU A 162 13.44 -10.06 -12.64
C GLU A 162 12.34 -10.72 -11.81
N LEU A 163 11.60 -11.62 -12.42
CA LEU A 163 10.63 -12.41 -11.68
C LEU A 163 11.36 -13.41 -10.78
N MET A 164 10.86 -13.52 -9.56
CA MET A 164 11.28 -14.61 -8.69
C MET A 164 10.89 -15.95 -9.33
N ASP A 165 11.84 -16.88 -9.35
CA ASP A 165 11.58 -18.25 -9.76
C ASP A 165 10.32 -18.80 -9.07
N ASN A 166 9.53 -19.51 -9.84
CA ASN A 166 8.26 -20.23 -9.66
C ASN A 166 7.86 -20.77 -8.24
N HIS A 167 8.15 -20.04 -7.17
CA HIS A 167 7.87 -20.45 -5.79
C HIS A 167 6.81 -19.60 -5.07
N LEU A 168 5.87 -19.02 -5.82
CA LEU A 168 4.68 -18.34 -5.29
C LEU A 168 3.38 -19.08 -5.73
N PRO A 169 3.15 -20.33 -5.29
CA PRO A 169 2.07 -21.15 -5.87
C PRO A 169 0.67 -20.63 -5.57
N SER A 170 0.49 -19.90 -4.47
CA SER A 170 -0.85 -19.45 -4.03
C SER A 170 -1.38 -18.24 -4.81
N LEU A 171 -0.49 -17.40 -5.34
CA LEU A 171 -0.89 -16.18 -6.06
C LEU A 171 -0.79 -16.33 -7.58
N MET A 172 0.18 -17.11 -8.08
CA MET A 172 0.41 -17.29 -9.51
C MET A 172 -0.59 -18.23 -10.21
N ASN A 173 -1.26 -19.10 -9.47
CA ASN A 173 -2.21 -20.08 -10.04
C ASN A 173 -3.67 -19.63 -10.03
N HIS A 174 -3.95 -18.36 -9.67
CA HIS A 174 -5.32 -17.87 -9.73
C HIS A 174 -5.66 -17.44 -11.15
N PRO A 175 -6.65 -18.06 -11.84
CA PRO A 175 -6.94 -17.81 -13.25
C PRO A 175 -7.41 -16.39 -13.59
N GLN A 176 -7.61 -15.54 -12.58
CA GLN A 176 -8.07 -14.16 -12.73
C GLN A 176 -6.99 -13.11 -12.41
N LEU A 177 -5.79 -13.54 -12.04
CA LEU A 177 -4.69 -12.62 -11.78
C LEU A 177 -3.86 -12.46 -13.05
N GLY A 178 -3.87 -11.27 -13.62
CA GLY A 178 -2.92 -10.89 -14.65
C GLY A 178 -1.52 -10.80 -14.05
N VAL A 179 -0.76 -11.89 -14.12
CA VAL A 179 0.65 -11.87 -13.76
C VAL A 179 1.42 -11.56 -15.03
N HIS A 180 2.05 -10.39 -15.07
CA HIS A 180 2.86 -9.97 -16.20
C HIS A 180 4.33 -10.33 -15.96
N GLU A 181 4.86 -11.23 -16.78
CA GLU A 181 6.30 -11.49 -16.86
C GLU A 181 7.00 -10.33 -17.56
N GLY A 182 7.75 -9.61 -16.77
CA GLY A 182 8.88 -8.78 -17.12
C GLY A 182 8.80 -7.86 -18.33
N HIS A 183 8.42 -6.60 -18.11
CA HIS A 183 9.01 -5.48 -18.86
C HIS A 183 9.50 -4.43 -17.87
N LEU A 184 10.72 -3.94 -18.12
CA LEU A 184 11.42 -2.99 -17.26
C LEU A 184 10.70 -1.64 -17.18
N PRO A 185 10.45 -1.08 -15.99
CA PRO A 185 10.26 0.35 -15.88
C PRO A 185 11.62 1.01 -16.06
N GLY A 186 11.94 1.43 -17.26
CA GLY A 186 13.25 2.04 -17.56
C GLY A 186 13.44 2.45 -19.00
N GLU A 187 12.63 1.97 -19.92
CA GLU A 187 12.53 2.60 -21.23
C GLU A 187 11.64 3.82 -21.09
N THR A 188 12.27 4.96 -20.78
CA THR A 188 11.69 6.28 -20.96
C THR A 188 11.46 6.50 -22.45
N HIS A 189 10.37 5.94 -22.94
CA HIS A 189 9.78 6.51 -24.13
C HIS A 189 9.09 7.79 -23.66
N ASP A 190 9.70 8.94 -23.97
CA ASP A 190 9.14 10.30 -23.85
C ASP A 190 7.85 10.50 -24.67
N HIS A 191 7.00 9.47 -24.76
CA HIS A 191 5.75 9.49 -25.52
C HIS A 191 4.54 9.86 -24.69
N TYR A 192 4.72 10.22 -23.42
CA TYR A 192 3.64 10.82 -22.60
C TYR A 192 3.74 12.35 -22.58
N ALA A 193 4.23 12.97 -23.66
CA ALA A 193 3.94 14.36 -23.94
C ALA A 193 2.41 14.51 -24.02
N LEU A 194 1.84 15.34 -23.16
CA LEU A 194 0.46 15.77 -23.25
C LEU A 194 0.21 16.13 -24.71
N ALA A 195 -0.74 15.46 -25.36
CA ALA A 195 -1.18 15.85 -26.69
C ALA A 195 -1.61 17.31 -26.59
N GLU A 196 -0.88 18.22 -27.23
CA GLU A 196 -1.26 19.60 -27.44
C GLU A 196 -2.43 19.60 -28.44
N GLY A 197 -3.66 19.56 -27.93
CA GLY A 197 -4.84 19.62 -28.76
C GLY A 197 -6.10 19.30 -27.99
N ASP A 198 -6.69 20.30 -27.46
CA ASP A 198 -8.08 20.64 -27.18
C ASP A 198 -8.25 21.37 -25.85
N ALA A 199 -7.73 22.58 -25.80
CA ALA A 199 -8.00 23.55 -24.74
C ALA A 199 -9.35 24.29 -24.96
N ALA A 200 -10.38 23.64 -25.49
CA ALA A 200 -11.69 24.25 -25.68
C ALA A 200 -12.70 23.73 -24.68
N ALA A 201 -13.24 24.66 -23.88
CA ALA A 201 -14.37 24.56 -22.96
C ALA A 201 -14.06 24.08 -21.52
N HIS A 202 -13.28 24.87 -20.79
CA HIS A 202 -13.19 24.74 -19.31
C HIS A 202 -14.02 25.84 -18.62
N THR A 203 -15.12 25.45 -17.99
CA THR A 203 -15.88 26.33 -17.10
C THR A 203 -15.07 26.49 -15.80
N LYS A 204 -14.71 27.72 -15.46
CA LYS A 204 -14.02 28.04 -14.19
C LYS A 204 -14.94 27.68 -13.02
N MET A 205 -14.50 26.78 -12.16
CA MET A 205 -15.11 26.57 -10.84
C MET A 205 -14.74 27.69 -9.90
N SER A 206 -15.68 28.10 -9.04
CA SER A 206 -15.38 28.99 -7.92
C SER A 206 -14.50 28.25 -6.90
N GLU A 207 -13.59 28.98 -6.23
CA GLU A 207 -12.76 28.41 -5.17
C GLU A 207 -13.60 27.76 -4.06
N CYS A 208 -14.79 28.28 -3.79
CA CYS A 208 -15.73 27.77 -2.80
C CYS A 208 -16.29 26.38 -3.14
N GLU A 209 -16.51 26.06 -4.41
CA GLU A 209 -16.99 24.73 -4.86
C GLU A 209 -15.89 23.69 -4.79
N VAL A 210 -14.62 24.09 -4.90
CA VAL A 210 -13.44 23.23 -4.75
C VAL A 210 -13.20 22.90 -3.27
N GLU A 211 -13.43 23.84 -2.35
CA GLU A 211 -13.21 23.66 -0.91
C GLU A 211 -14.27 22.78 -0.23
N GLN A 212 -15.51 22.82 -0.69
CA GLN A 212 -16.61 22.07 -0.06
C GLN A 212 -16.70 20.60 -0.45
N SER A 213 -15.94 20.16 -1.42
CA SER A 213 -16.29 18.93 -2.13
C SER A 213 -15.49 17.70 -1.79
N ASN A 214 -14.35 17.74 -1.06
CA ASN A 214 -13.61 16.49 -0.82
C ASN A 214 -12.52 16.58 0.25
N PHE A 215 -12.38 15.49 1.02
CA PHE A 215 -11.22 15.07 1.80
C PHE A 215 -9.88 15.32 1.06
N PHE A 216 -9.85 15.13 -0.24
CA PHE A 216 -8.72 15.34 -1.15
C PHE A 216 -8.13 16.76 -1.11
N PHE A 217 -8.93 17.77 -0.83
CA PHE A 217 -8.48 19.17 -0.81
C PHE A 217 -8.13 19.69 0.59
N ARG A 218 -8.09 18.83 1.59
CA ARG A 218 -7.63 19.25 2.92
C ARG A 218 -6.21 19.81 2.80
N PRO A 219 -5.91 20.97 3.38
CA PRO A 219 -4.62 21.67 3.23
C PRO A 219 -3.40 20.82 3.62
N ASN A 220 -3.56 19.88 4.54
CA ASN A 220 -2.52 18.98 5.02
C ASN A 220 -2.26 17.77 4.11
N ILE A 221 -3.20 17.41 3.23
CA ILE A 221 -3.10 16.24 2.33
C ILE A 221 -2.75 16.68 0.91
N ARG A 222 -3.26 17.85 0.49
CA ARG A 222 -3.10 18.36 -0.86
C ARG A 222 -1.64 18.42 -1.36
N PRO A 223 -0.64 18.92 -0.61
CA PRO A 223 0.74 18.95 -1.09
C PRO A 223 1.29 17.57 -1.41
N PHE A 224 0.98 16.57 -0.57
CA PHE A 224 1.39 15.19 -0.77
C PHE A 224 0.76 14.59 -2.03
N ILE A 225 -0.55 14.80 -2.23
CA ILE A 225 -1.27 14.33 -3.41
C ILE A 225 -0.68 14.95 -4.69
N LEU A 226 -0.48 16.27 -4.69
CA LEU A 226 0.09 16.96 -5.85
C LEU A 226 1.52 16.52 -6.17
N ALA A 227 2.30 16.15 -5.16
CA ALA A 227 3.67 15.68 -5.32
C ALA A 227 3.76 14.24 -5.87
N THR A 228 2.72 13.42 -5.66
CA THR A 228 2.77 11.97 -5.94
C THR A 228 1.86 11.53 -7.07
N ARG A 229 0.91 12.37 -7.54
CA ARG A 229 -0.05 12.02 -8.61
C ARG A 229 0.28 12.69 -9.93
N THR A 230 0.04 11.95 -11.00
CA THR A 230 0.03 12.48 -12.37
C THR A 230 -1.43 12.70 -12.77
N MET A 231 -1.82 13.98 -12.90
CA MET A 231 -3.16 14.31 -13.33
C MET A 231 -3.28 14.16 -14.85
N VAL A 232 -4.29 13.43 -15.31
CA VAL A 232 -4.59 13.22 -16.73
C VAL A 232 -5.97 13.77 -17.05
N PRO A 233 -6.18 14.32 -18.26
CA PRO A 233 -7.47 14.88 -18.66
C PRO A 233 -8.53 13.80 -18.86
N ASP A 234 -8.14 12.62 -19.31
CA ASP A 234 -8.99 11.45 -19.51
C ASP A 234 -8.26 10.19 -19.01
N LEU A 235 -8.66 9.74 -17.83
CA LEU A 235 -8.04 8.57 -17.21
C LEU A 235 -8.40 7.28 -17.96
N LEU A 236 -9.59 7.21 -18.56
CA LEU A 236 -10.01 6.03 -19.33
C LEU A 236 -9.15 5.87 -20.59
N ALA A 237 -9.03 6.94 -21.40
CA ALA A 237 -8.17 6.92 -22.58
C ALA A 237 -6.71 6.68 -22.23
N HIS A 238 -6.24 7.24 -21.10
CA HIS A 238 -4.89 7.00 -20.61
C HIS A 238 -4.66 5.52 -20.28
N MET A 239 -5.58 4.89 -19.53
CA MET A 239 -5.49 3.47 -19.18
C MET A 239 -5.66 2.55 -20.39
N GLU A 240 -6.46 2.94 -21.38
CA GLU A 240 -6.59 2.21 -22.67
C GLU A 240 -5.29 2.19 -23.46
N ALA A 241 -4.46 3.22 -23.32
CA ALA A 241 -3.15 3.31 -23.98
C ALA A 241 -2.03 2.52 -23.30
N LEU A 242 -2.20 2.12 -22.03
CA LEU A 242 -1.22 1.31 -21.30
C LEU A 242 -1.33 -0.16 -21.71
N ASP A 243 -0.22 -0.90 -21.64
CA ASP A 243 -0.18 -2.33 -21.96
C ASP A 243 -0.69 -3.22 -20.81
N GLU A 244 -0.72 -2.69 -19.59
CA GLU A 244 -1.11 -3.42 -18.37
C GLU A 244 -2.20 -2.70 -17.57
N GLY A 245 -2.91 -3.45 -16.74
CA GLY A 245 -3.88 -2.91 -15.81
C GLY A 245 -3.21 -2.30 -14.56
N PRO A 246 -3.99 -1.57 -13.74
CA PRO A 246 -3.51 -1.03 -12.47
C PRO A 246 -3.42 -2.12 -11.40
N GLU A 247 -2.62 -1.89 -10.38
CA GLU A 247 -2.55 -2.70 -9.16
C GLU A 247 -3.74 -2.45 -8.23
N LYS A 248 -4.22 -1.21 -8.26
CA LYS A 248 -5.30 -0.71 -7.42
C LYS A 248 -5.98 0.46 -8.13
N MET A 249 -7.28 0.61 -7.92
CA MET A 249 -7.99 1.86 -8.20
C MET A 249 -8.53 2.42 -6.89
N GLN A 250 -8.72 3.73 -6.85
CA GLN A 250 -9.20 4.42 -5.67
C GLN A 250 -10.12 5.57 -6.06
N ILE A 251 -11.17 5.76 -5.27
CA ILE A 251 -12.06 6.92 -5.40
C ILE A 251 -12.13 7.68 -4.08
N PHE A 252 -12.36 8.99 -4.17
CA PHE A 252 -12.65 9.82 -3.03
C PHE A 252 -14.08 10.34 -3.17
N TYR A 253 -14.92 10.02 -2.21
CA TYR A 253 -16.32 10.44 -2.17
C TYR A 253 -16.50 11.68 -1.27
N GLY A 254 -17.56 12.46 -1.54
CA GLY A 254 -17.79 13.72 -0.84
C GLY A 254 -18.44 13.57 0.53
N ASP A 255 -19.35 12.59 0.68
CA ASP A 255 -20.14 12.40 1.89
C ASP A 255 -20.58 10.95 2.09
N GLU A 256 -21.05 10.63 3.27
CA GLU A 256 -21.49 9.28 3.64
C GLU A 256 -22.70 8.77 2.81
N PRO A 257 -23.72 9.57 2.47
CA PRO A 257 -24.79 9.14 1.56
C PRO A 257 -24.26 8.68 0.20
N MET A 258 -23.30 9.39 -0.39
CA MET A 258 -22.65 8.99 -1.65
C MET A 258 -21.91 7.66 -1.49
N ARG A 259 -21.17 7.49 -0.40
CA ARG A 259 -20.49 6.22 -0.10
C ARG A 259 -21.47 5.07 -0.03
N GLN A 260 -22.56 5.21 0.70
CA GLN A 260 -23.56 4.15 0.83
C GLN A 260 -24.22 3.81 -0.51
N ARG A 261 -24.51 4.82 -1.34
CA ARG A 261 -25.03 4.61 -2.70
C ARG A 261 -24.04 3.79 -3.55
N ILE A 262 -22.77 4.20 -3.59
CA ILE A 262 -21.74 3.49 -4.35
C ILE A 262 -21.61 2.04 -3.88
N LEU A 263 -21.54 1.80 -2.58
CA LEU A 263 -21.45 0.46 -2.02
C LEU A 263 -22.69 -0.39 -2.31
N GLN A 264 -23.88 0.21 -2.32
CA GLN A 264 -25.11 -0.49 -2.66
C GLN A 264 -25.13 -0.87 -4.13
N ASP A 265 -24.84 0.07 -5.05
CA ASP A 265 -24.78 -0.17 -6.49
C ASP A 265 -23.79 -1.30 -6.84
N LEU A 266 -22.65 -1.35 -6.15
CA LEU A 266 -21.65 -2.39 -6.32
C LEU A 266 -22.15 -3.76 -5.81
N ARG A 267 -22.87 -3.80 -4.68
CA ARG A 267 -23.47 -5.04 -4.15
C ARG A 267 -24.56 -5.58 -5.09
N ASP A 268 -25.43 -4.70 -5.57
CA ASP A 268 -26.55 -5.07 -6.46
C ASP A 268 -26.01 -5.64 -7.78
N GLU A 269 -24.93 -5.07 -8.29
CA GLU A 269 -24.24 -5.59 -9.47
C GLU A 269 -23.71 -7.01 -9.24
N TYR A 270 -23.05 -7.26 -8.10
CA TYR A 270 -22.55 -8.60 -7.79
C TYR A 270 -23.67 -9.63 -7.59
N GLN A 271 -24.77 -9.23 -6.97
CA GLN A 271 -25.95 -10.10 -6.85
C GLN A 271 -26.55 -10.41 -8.22
N GLY A 272 -26.60 -9.41 -9.12
CA GLY A 272 -27.01 -9.60 -10.50
C GLY A 272 -26.11 -10.56 -11.27
N MET A 273 -24.80 -10.40 -11.16
CA MET A 273 -23.82 -11.26 -11.82
C MET A 273 -23.88 -12.73 -11.39
N SER A 274 -24.14 -12.99 -10.11
CA SER A 274 -24.29 -14.36 -9.60
C SER A 274 -25.58 -15.05 -10.06
N HIS A 275 -26.58 -14.32 -10.56
CA HIS A 275 -27.89 -14.85 -10.98
C HIS A 275 -28.06 -14.93 -12.51
N ASP A 276 -27.25 -14.22 -13.30
CA ASP A 276 -27.37 -14.20 -14.76
C ASP A 276 -26.78 -15.42 -15.47
N GLY A 277 -26.18 -16.35 -14.72
CA GLY A 277 -25.60 -17.58 -15.26
C GLY A 277 -24.35 -17.35 -16.11
N THR A 278 -23.80 -16.13 -16.19
CA THR A 278 -22.60 -15.83 -16.97
C THR A 278 -21.34 -16.33 -16.30
N GLY A 279 -21.42 -16.74 -15.05
CA GLY A 279 -20.25 -17.22 -14.28
C GLY A 279 -19.21 -16.13 -14.03
N ARG A 280 -19.57 -14.86 -14.15
CA ARG A 280 -18.66 -13.76 -13.82
C ARG A 280 -18.41 -13.76 -12.32
N GLU A 281 -17.21 -14.21 -11.95
CA GLU A 281 -16.75 -14.15 -10.57
C GLU A 281 -16.36 -12.71 -10.22
N ARG A 282 -16.43 -12.41 -8.93
CA ARG A 282 -15.96 -11.15 -8.37
C ARG A 282 -14.47 -10.98 -8.65
N PHE A 283 -14.10 -9.94 -9.39
CA PHE A 283 -12.72 -9.68 -9.79
C PHE A 283 -12.04 -8.53 -9.02
N TYR A 284 -12.72 -7.94 -8.02
CA TYR A 284 -12.15 -6.95 -7.11
C TYR A 284 -12.75 -7.04 -5.72
N ASP A 285 -11.99 -6.60 -4.73
CA ASP A 285 -12.44 -6.34 -3.37
C ASP A 285 -12.47 -4.84 -3.10
N VAL A 286 -13.32 -4.41 -2.17
CA VAL A 286 -13.43 -3.00 -1.75
C VAL A 286 -12.92 -2.87 -0.33
N LEU A 287 -11.90 -2.02 -0.14
CA LEU A 287 -11.30 -1.72 1.15
C LEU A 287 -11.60 -0.28 1.56
N LEU A 288 -11.74 -0.09 2.87
CA LEU A 288 -11.86 1.19 3.54
C LEU A 288 -10.52 1.44 4.25
N SER A 289 -9.59 2.14 3.60
CA SER A 289 -8.26 2.37 4.17
C SER A 289 -8.18 3.68 4.94
N SER A 290 -9.02 4.64 4.61
CA SER A 290 -9.14 5.93 5.32
C SER A 290 -10.56 6.49 5.22
N GLU A 291 -10.83 7.52 6.02
CA GLU A 291 -12.07 8.27 5.94
C GLU A 291 -12.14 9.02 4.60
N GLY A 292 -13.17 8.78 3.81
CA GLY A 292 -13.44 9.49 2.55
C GLY A 292 -12.95 8.80 1.28
N ASN A 293 -12.36 7.58 1.36
CA ASN A 293 -11.97 6.83 0.18
C ASN A 293 -12.56 5.41 0.14
N LEU A 294 -12.62 4.86 -1.08
CA LEU A 294 -12.81 3.43 -1.34
C LEU A 294 -11.68 2.97 -2.25
N GLU A 295 -11.00 1.91 -1.83
CA GLU A 295 -9.95 1.26 -2.61
C GLU A 295 -10.50 -0.01 -3.26
N PHE A 296 -10.21 -0.20 -4.52
CA PHE A 296 -10.54 -1.37 -5.32
C PHE A 296 -9.26 -2.13 -5.58
N VAL A 297 -9.17 -3.32 -5.00
CA VAL A 297 -7.98 -4.17 -5.05
C VAL A 297 -8.33 -5.53 -5.65
N LEU A 298 -7.34 -6.23 -6.14
CA LEU A 298 -7.53 -7.61 -6.60
C LEU A 298 -7.89 -8.54 -5.44
N PRO A 299 -8.82 -9.48 -5.64
CA PRO A 299 -9.12 -10.51 -4.66
C PRO A 299 -7.84 -11.25 -4.24
N HIS A 300 -7.75 -11.57 -2.96
CA HIS A 300 -6.58 -12.25 -2.39
C HIS A 300 -5.25 -11.49 -2.44
N THR A 301 -5.23 -10.26 -2.95
CA THR A 301 -4.07 -9.38 -2.91
C THR A 301 -4.12 -8.54 -1.65
N THR A 302 -3.38 -8.95 -0.64
CA THR A 302 -3.39 -8.35 0.69
C THR A 302 -1.97 -8.25 1.25
N LYS A 303 -1.77 -7.42 2.29
CA LYS A 303 -0.50 -7.41 3.01
C LYS A 303 -0.10 -8.80 3.52
N GLY A 304 -1.09 -9.62 3.92
CA GLY A 304 -0.85 -10.98 4.39
C GLY A 304 -0.29 -11.89 3.32
N THR A 305 -0.86 -11.87 2.12
CA THR A 305 -0.38 -12.70 1.00
C THR A 305 1.02 -12.29 0.55
N ALA A 306 1.37 -11.00 0.60
CA ALA A 306 2.72 -10.54 0.30
C ALA A 306 3.73 -10.96 1.40
N VAL A 307 3.33 -10.89 2.67
CA VAL A 307 4.15 -11.39 3.80
C VAL A 307 4.37 -12.90 3.66
N GLU A 308 3.32 -13.66 3.37
CA GLU A 308 3.40 -15.11 3.11
C GLU A 308 4.32 -15.42 1.94
N ALA A 309 4.20 -14.68 0.84
CA ALA A 309 5.04 -14.84 -0.34
C ALA A 309 6.53 -14.65 -0.01
N LEU A 310 6.89 -13.58 0.72
CA LEU A 310 8.27 -13.36 1.16
C LEU A 310 8.74 -14.42 2.16
N ALA A 311 7.89 -14.82 3.12
CA ALA A 311 8.23 -15.89 4.06
C ALA A 311 8.53 -17.21 3.33
N ASN A 312 7.68 -17.59 2.38
CA ASN A 312 7.84 -18.79 1.55
C ASN A 312 9.12 -18.71 0.69
N HIS A 313 9.39 -17.57 0.08
CA HIS A 313 10.62 -17.35 -0.68
C HIS A 313 11.86 -17.59 0.16
N TRP A 314 11.87 -17.18 1.43
CA TRP A 314 12.97 -17.41 2.35
C TRP A 314 12.86 -18.74 3.11
N LYS A 315 11.85 -19.56 2.84
CA LYS A 315 11.57 -20.83 3.51
C LYS A 315 11.39 -20.67 5.02
N PHE A 316 10.67 -19.63 5.43
CA PHE A 316 10.28 -19.40 6.82
C PHE A 316 8.86 -19.88 7.07
N ASN A 317 8.65 -20.54 8.20
CA ASN A 317 7.31 -20.90 8.65
C ASN A 317 6.61 -19.69 9.27
N PRO A 318 5.28 -19.67 9.32
CA PRO A 318 4.53 -18.61 10.00
C PRO A 318 4.99 -18.32 11.43
N ASP A 319 5.39 -19.34 12.19
CA ASP A 319 5.90 -19.21 13.57
C ASP A 319 7.24 -18.47 13.66
N GLU A 320 7.95 -18.32 12.56
CA GLU A 320 9.22 -17.56 12.47
C GLU A 320 8.97 -16.12 11.99
N VAL A 321 7.70 -15.72 11.81
CA VAL A 321 7.29 -14.41 11.29
C VAL A 321 6.59 -13.60 12.38
N MET A 322 7.02 -12.34 12.53
CA MET A 322 6.32 -11.32 13.30
C MET A 322 5.71 -10.29 12.36
N THR A 323 4.49 -9.85 12.66
CA THR A 323 3.83 -8.76 11.93
C THR A 323 3.30 -7.71 12.90
N LEU A 324 3.38 -6.43 12.48
CA LEU A 324 2.88 -5.30 13.27
C LEU A 324 1.89 -4.49 12.44
N GLY A 325 0.72 -4.19 13.02
CA GLY A 325 -0.33 -3.43 12.34
C GLY A 325 -1.36 -2.85 13.31
N ASP A 326 -2.19 -1.93 12.84
CA ASP A 326 -3.21 -1.23 13.64
C ASP A 326 -4.59 -1.16 12.98
N SER A 327 -4.70 -1.48 11.69
CA SER A 327 -5.90 -1.25 10.89
C SER A 327 -6.42 -2.50 10.15
N GLU A 328 -7.56 -2.38 9.48
CA GLU A 328 -8.26 -3.53 8.89
C GLU A 328 -7.51 -4.19 7.74
N ASN A 329 -6.74 -3.42 6.97
CA ASN A 329 -5.90 -3.98 5.91
C ASN A 329 -4.69 -4.78 6.44
N ASP A 330 -4.41 -4.72 7.76
CA ASP A 330 -3.37 -5.51 8.42
C ASP A 330 -3.86 -6.87 8.91
N LEU A 331 -5.20 -7.07 9.01
CA LEU A 331 -5.76 -8.32 9.54
C LEU A 331 -5.23 -9.57 8.84
N SER A 332 -5.00 -9.48 7.53
CA SER A 332 -4.49 -10.62 6.76
C SER A 332 -3.08 -11.02 7.19
N MET A 333 -2.16 -10.07 7.40
CA MET A 333 -0.80 -10.37 7.85
C MET A 333 -0.76 -10.72 9.35
N LEU A 334 -1.64 -10.13 10.17
CA LEU A 334 -1.75 -10.49 11.59
C LEU A 334 -2.25 -11.93 11.77
N ARG A 335 -3.17 -12.41 10.91
CA ARG A 335 -3.66 -13.78 10.94
C ARG A 335 -2.64 -14.80 10.44
N PHE A 336 -1.77 -14.42 9.52
CA PHE A 336 -0.74 -15.28 8.97
C PHE A 336 0.39 -15.54 9.96
N ALA A 337 0.89 -14.51 10.65
CA ALA A 337 2.09 -14.58 11.46
C ALA A 337 1.87 -15.27 12.81
N GLY A 338 2.78 -16.17 13.19
CA GLY A 338 2.80 -16.80 14.51
C GLY A 338 3.05 -15.80 15.65
N ALA A 339 3.76 -14.69 15.38
CA ALA A 339 3.97 -13.60 16.33
C ALA A 339 3.27 -12.32 15.85
N SER A 340 1.96 -12.35 15.68
CA SER A 340 1.18 -11.16 15.30
C SER A 340 1.05 -10.16 16.46
N VAL A 341 1.31 -8.88 16.17
CA VAL A 341 1.35 -7.80 17.16
C VAL A 341 0.45 -6.65 16.71
N ALA A 342 -0.61 -6.39 17.46
CA ALA A 342 -1.43 -5.19 17.26
C ALA A 342 -0.83 -4.00 17.99
N MET A 343 -0.89 -2.83 17.36
CA MET A 343 -0.53 -1.56 17.99
C MET A 343 -1.54 -1.15 19.04
N GLY A 344 -1.10 -0.42 20.07
CA GLY A 344 -1.96 0.07 21.15
C GLY A 344 -3.05 1.04 20.71
N ASN A 345 -2.83 1.77 19.62
CA ASN A 345 -3.83 2.63 18.95
C ASN A 345 -4.78 1.86 18.03
N GLY A 346 -4.51 0.56 17.74
CA GLY A 346 -5.36 -0.25 16.88
C GLY A 346 -6.77 -0.44 17.44
N LYS A 347 -7.75 -0.61 16.54
CA LYS A 347 -9.15 -0.86 16.90
C LYS A 347 -9.29 -2.17 17.70
N PRO A 348 -10.39 -2.35 18.49
CA PRO A 348 -10.61 -3.56 19.27
C PRO A 348 -10.51 -4.85 18.45
N ASN A 349 -11.15 -4.91 17.28
CA ASN A 349 -11.14 -6.09 16.41
C ASN A 349 -9.72 -6.44 15.90
N ILE A 350 -8.83 -5.45 15.75
CA ILE A 350 -7.44 -5.68 15.37
C ILE A 350 -6.65 -6.29 16.53
N LYS A 351 -6.86 -5.76 17.75
CA LYS A 351 -6.23 -6.28 18.97
C LYS A 351 -6.69 -7.70 19.28
N GLU A 352 -7.96 -8.02 19.05
CA GLU A 352 -8.51 -9.36 19.21
C GLU A 352 -7.97 -10.38 18.20
N ALA A 353 -7.65 -9.91 16.97
CA ALA A 353 -7.11 -10.76 15.93
C ALA A 353 -5.60 -11.05 16.10
N ALA A 354 -4.90 -10.21 16.86
CA ALA A 354 -3.46 -10.35 17.09
C ALA A 354 -3.18 -11.19 18.35
N ARG A 355 -2.07 -11.93 18.31
CA ARG A 355 -1.63 -12.74 19.46
C ARG A 355 -1.06 -11.88 20.60
N TYR A 356 -0.51 -10.73 20.26
CA TYR A 356 0.12 -9.80 21.20
C TYR A 356 -0.33 -8.37 20.92
N VAL A 357 -0.25 -7.54 21.94
CA VAL A 357 -0.49 -6.09 21.85
C VAL A 357 0.73 -5.36 22.38
N THR A 358 1.22 -4.38 21.62
CA THR A 358 2.28 -3.47 22.05
C THR A 358 1.70 -2.11 22.46
N THR A 359 2.52 -1.13 22.79
CA THR A 359 2.10 0.26 22.97
C THR A 359 1.73 0.89 21.61
N ASP A 360 1.15 2.09 21.64
CA ASP A 360 0.77 2.81 20.43
C ASP A 360 1.98 3.35 19.65
N ASN A 361 1.71 3.92 18.48
CA ASN A 361 2.70 4.50 17.57
C ASN A 361 3.42 5.73 18.14
N ASN A 362 2.84 6.44 19.10
CA ASN A 362 3.47 7.58 19.79
C ASN A 362 4.36 7.14 20.96
N HIS A 363 4.19 5.92 21.46
CA HIS A 363 4.88 5.36 22.61
C HIS A 363 5.78 4.18 22.25
N HIS A 364 6.43 4.27 21.09
CA HIS A 364 7.50 3.35 20.63
C HIS A 364 7.04 1.88 20.46
N GLY A 365 5.78 1.63 20.10
CA GLY A 365 5.22 0.28 19.98
C GLY A 365 5.99 -0.64 19.05
N VAL A 366 6.42 -0.15 17.88
CA VAL A 366 7.24 -0.91 16.92
C VAL A 366 8.60 -1.27 17.52
N ALA A 367 9.29 -0.31 18.15
CA ALA A 367 10.58 -0.55 18.75
C ALA A 367 10.51 -1.63 19.85
N LYS A 368 9.48 -1.53 20.71
CA LYS A 368 9.25 -2.51 21.79
C LYS A 368 9.03 -3.92 21.24
N ALA A 369 8.22 -4.07 20.22
CA ALA A 369 7.96 -5.37 19.59
C ALA A 369 9.23 -5.95 18.97
N ILE A 370 10.00 -5.15 18.24
CA ILE A 370 11.25 -5.59 17.61
C ILE A 370 12.28 -6.01 18.66
N TYR A 371 12.50 -5.21 19.71
CA TYR A 371 13.45 -5.57 20.78
C TYR A 371 12.99 -6.83 21.55
N SER A 372 11.66 -7.04 21.69
CA SER A 372 11.15 -8.28 22.27
C SER A 372 11.49 -9.49 21.40
N ALA A 373 11.42 -9.37 20.06
CA ALA A 373 11.82 -10.44 19.15
C ALA A 373 13.31 -10.76 19.24
N ILE A 374 14.18 -9.73 19.32
CA ILE A 374 15.62 -9.90 19.49
C ILE A 374 15.94 -10.58 20.82
N ALA A 375 15.32 -10.12 21.93
CA ALA A 375 15.52 -10.70 23.24
C ALA A 375 15.05 -12.16 23.30
N TYR A 376 13.88 -12.46 22.74
CA TYR A 376 13.34 -13.81 22.63
C TYR A 376 14.27 -14.74 21.86
N ASN A 377 14.80 -14.33 20.70
CA ASN A 377 15.74 -15.12 19.93
C ASN A 377 17.02 -15.41 20.74
N ASN A 378 17.54 -14.42 21.47
CA ASN A 378 18.73 -14.59 22.32
C ASN A 378 18.47 -15.58 23.49
N GLU A 379 17.26 -15.62 24.03
CA GLU A 379 16.88 -16.60 25.05
C GLU A 379 16.78 -18.02 24.49
N LEU A 380 16.25 -18.18 23.27
CA LEU A 380 16.21 -19.49 22.61
C LEU A 380 17.62 -20.05 22.36
N LEU A 381 18.55 -19.19 21.90
CA LEU A 381 19.94 -19.61 21.66
C LEU A 381 20.65 -20.08 22.95
N LYS A 382 20.28 -19.54 24.11
CA LYS A 382 20.84 -19.96 25.41
C LYS A 382 20.32 -21.32 25.90
N LYS A 383 19.20 -21.78 25.36
CA LYS A 383 18.55 -23.03 25.72
C LYS A 383 18.98 -24.22 24.84
N GLN A 384 19.64 -23.93 23.73
CA GLN A 384 20.25 -24.90 22.82
C GLN A 384 21.71 -25.19 23.23
#